data_0da0a5022f158cccaff136ac57686909
#
_entry.id   0da0a5022f158cccaff136ac57686909
#
_cell.length_a   1.000
_cell.length_b   1.000
_cell.length_c   1.000
_cell.angle_alpha   90.00
_cell.angle_beta   90.00
_cell.angle_gamma   90.00
#
_symmetry.space_group_name_H-M   'P 1'
#
loop_
_entity.id
_entity.type
_entity.pdbx_description
1 polymer ?
#
loop_
_entity_poly.entity_id
_entity_poly.type
_entity_poly.pdbx_seq_one_letter_code
_entity_poly.pdbx_strand_id
1 'polypeptide(L)'
;MYTVGYIDDENDVLSDYIKRLSRRDIEMKIAPKGNMETIKKWIVEEHIECMMIDYQLGGQYSFVGTELFSYLNDELPGLPCMILTSYTDSSVNENKVVQNCIFDRSKMDKSGDEFEEFCGVIKQSTEVFKNNLSKYKLKYDMLYLKKVDGSILPQEEEELLSVFKILRSYGEVDDISSQLLTTKVSSTLDSVLEKLDDLLKK
;
A
#
# COMPACT_ATOMS: atom_id res chain seq x y z
N MET A 1 0.65 -13.15 -12.72
CA MET A 1 0.86 -11.79 -13.27
C MET A 1 0.95 -10.83 -12.10
N TYR A 2 1.87 -9.87 -12.12
CA TYR A 2 2.14 -8.90 -11.06
C TYR A 2 1.69 -7.53 -11.53
N THR A 3 0.88 -6.81 -10.73
CA THR A 3 0.33 -5.52 -11.11
C THR A 3 1.17 -4.38 -10.50
N VAL A 4 1.83 -3.63 -11.36
CA VAL A 4 2.79 -2.59 -10.97
C VAL A 4 2.29 -1.22 -11.43
N GLY A 5 2.23 -0.27 -10.51
CA GLY A 5 1.95 1.12 -10.84
C GLY A 5 3.22 1.85 -11.28
N TYR A 6 3.10 2.73 -12.24
CA TYR A 6 4.17 3.61 -12.68
C TYR A 6 3.70 5.06 -12.74
N ILE A 7 4.48 5.97 -12.20
CA ILE A 7 4.23 7.41 -12.26
C ILE A 7 5.45 8.13 -12.82
N ASP A 8 5.21 8.92 -13.86
CA ASP A 8 6.19 9.72 -14.59
C ASP A 8 5.48 10.90 -15.24
N ASP A 9 6.18 11.98 -15.51
CA ASP A 9 5.67 13.12 -16.28
C ASP A 9 5.95 12.99 -17.78
N GLU A 10 6.88 12.12 -18.20
CA GLU A 10 7.23 11.82 -19.57
C GLU A 10 6.54 10.55 -20.08
N ASN A 11 5.76 10.68 -21.17
CA ASN A 11 4.97 9.56 -21.70
C ASN A 11 5.59 8.84 -22.91
N ASP A 12 6.67 9.37 -23.47
CA ASP A 12 7.14 8.96 -24.80
C ASP A 12 7.69 7.51 -24.86
N VAL A 13 8.23 7.00 -23.76
CA VAL A 13 8.85 5.65 -23.70
C VAL A 13 7.95 4.60 -23.03
N LEU A 14 6.78 4.97 -22.51
CA LEU A 14 5.93 4.08 -21.70
C LEU A 14 5.45 2.84 -22.47
N SER A 15 5.15 2.98 -23.76
CA SER A 15 4.64 1.85 -24.57
C SER A 15 5.67 0.70 -24.67
N ASP A 16 6.94 1.02 -24.66
CA ASP A 16 8.01 0.01 -24.76
C ASP A 16 8.25 -0.65 -23.39
N TYR A 17 8.20 0.12 -22.31
CA TYR A 17 8.29 -0.42 -20.95
C TYR A 17 7.13 -1.39 -20.67
N ILE A 18 5.88 -1.02 -20.99
CA ILE A 18 4.72 -1.89 -20.86
C ILE A 18 4.93 -3.22 -21.60
N LYS A 19 5.34 -3.18 -22.87
CA LYS A 19 5.59 -4.38 -23.68
C LYS A 19 6.70 -5.25 -23.10
N ARG A 20 7.77 -4.64 -22.60
CA ARG A 20 8.92 -5.36 -22.05
C ARG A 20 8.58 -6.07 -20.76
N LEU A 21 7.91 -5.36 -19.83
CA LEU A 21 7.48 -5.91 -18.56
C LEU A 21 6.38 -6.98 -18.72
N SER A 22 5.45 -6.80 -19.67
CA SER A 22 4.40 -7.80 -19.91
C SER A 22 4.95 -9.15 -20.37
N ARG A 23 6.07 -9.18 -21.10
CA ARG A 23 6.79 -10.42 -21.47
C ARG A 23 7.42 -11.14 -20.26
N ARG A 24 7.40 -10.51 -19.10
CA ARG A 24 7.90 -11.04 -17.83
C ARG A 24 6.78 -11.21 -16.80
N ASP A 25 5.51 -11.33 -17.24
CA ASP A 25 4.33 -11.46 -16.40
C ASP A 25 4.14 -10.28 -15.42
N ILE A 26 4.63 -9.08 -15.78
CA ILE A 26 4.45 -7.84 -15.03
C ILE A 26 3.53 -6.93 -15.85
N GLU A 27 2.34 -6.64 -15.34
CA GLU A 27 1.40 -5.67 -15.89
C GLU A 27 1.73 -4.29 -15.32
N MET A 28 2.17 -3.37 -16.17
CA MET A 28 2.43 -1.99 -15.76
C MET A 28 1.22 -1.11 -16.06
N LYS A 29 0.65 -0.49 -15.02
CA LYS A 29 -0.43 0.48 -15.10
C LYS A 29 0.11 1.89 -14.82
N ILE A 30 -0.34 2.86 -15.61
CA ILE A 30 0.11 4.25 -15.48
C ILE A 30 -0.79 4.98 -14.48
N ALA A 31 -0.17 5.65 -13.51
CA ALA A 31 -0.89 6.42 -12.51
C ALA A 31 -1.62 7.62 -13.15
N PRO A 32 -2.82 7.96 -12.67
CA PRO A 32 -3.55 9.13 -13.14
C PRO A 32 -2.85 10.42 -12.69
N LYS A 33 -3.09 11.50 -13.43
CA LYS A 33 -2.68 12.85 -12.99
C LYS A 33 -3.52 13.25 -11.78
N GLY A 34 -2.87 13.83 -10.78
CA GLY A 34 -3.57 14.28 -9.57
C GLY A 34 -2.64 14.56 -8.40
N ASN A 35 -3.22 14.70 -7.23
CA ASN A 35 -2.48 14.81 -5.97
C ASN A 35 -2.17 13.41 -5.40
N MET A 36 -1.39 13.35 -4.33
CA MET A 36 -0.97 12.09 -3.68
C MET A 36 -2.17 11.24 -3.23
N GLU A 37 -3.25 11.86 -2.74
CA GLU A 37 -4.47 11.15 -2.34
C GLU A 37 -5.19 10.51 -3.53
N THR A 38 -5.19 11.17 -4.71
CA THR A 38 -5.72 10.59 -5.94
C THR A 38 -4.94 9.36 -6.36
N ILE A 39 -3.61 9.41 -6.25
CA ILE A 39 -2.72 8.29 -6.57
C ILE A 39 -2.94 7.14 -5.58
N LYS A 40 -3.04 7.43 -4.27
CA LYS A 40 -3.35 6.42 -3.25
C LYS A 40 -4.66 5.70 -3.54
N LYS A 41 -5.72 6.43 -3.84
CA LYS A 41 -7.02 5.82 -4.19
C LYS A 41 -6.92 4.93 -5.42
N TRP A 42 -6.25 5.40 -6.45
CA TRP A 42 -6.02 4.61 -7.66
C TRP A 42 -5.23 3.33 -7.38
N ILE A 43 -4.21 3.38 -6.49
CA ILE A 43 -3.44 2.20 -6.08
C ILE A 43 -4.36 1.13 -5.48
N VAL A 44 -5.27 1.54 -4.60
CA VAL A 44 -6.22 0.64 -3.94
C VAL A 44 -7.25 0.10 -4.96
N GLU A 45 -7.85 0.96 -5.77
CA GLU A 45 -8.89 0.60 -6.75
C GLU A 45 -8.35 -0.34 -7.84
N GLU A 46 -7.13 -0.10 -8.32
CA GLU A 46 -6.48 -0.90 -9.36
C GLU A 46 -5.68 -2.08 -8.83
N HIS A 47 -5.71 -2.32 -7.51
CA HIS A 47 -4.98 -3.39 -6.84
C HIS A 47 -3.48 -3.41 -7.19
N ILE A 48 -2.85 -2.24 -7.15
CA ILE A 48 -1.42 -2.10 -7.41
C ILE A 48 -0.62 -2.78 -6.31
N GLU A 49 0.30 -3.64 -6.69
CA GLU A 49 1.08 -4.49 -5.78
C GLU A 49 2.52 -3.99 -5.57
N CYS A 50 2.97 -3.04 -6.39
CA CYS A 50 4.27 -2.37 -6.31
C CYS A 50 4.19 -1.04 -7.05
N MET A 51 4.86 0.00 -6.56
CA MET A 51 4.95 1.30 -7.23
C MET A 51 6.37 1.58 -7.73
N MET A 52 6.48 1.92 -8.99
CA MET A 52 7.67 2.54 -9.59
C MET A 52 7.40 4.04 -9.78
N ILE A 53 8.26 4.87 -9.23
CA ILE A 53 8.03 6.32 -9.12
C ILE A 53 9.24 7.02 -9.73
N ASP A 54 9.01 7.89 -10.72
CA ASP A 54 10.10 8.78 -11.14
C ASP A 54 10.41 9.82 -10.07
N TYR A 55 11.68 10.17 -9.95
CA TYR A 55 12.14 11.18 -9.01
C TYR A 55 11.63 12.57 -9.36
N GLN A 56 11.76 12.97 -10.64
CA GLN A 56 11.34 14.26 -11.15
C GLN A 56 9.99 14.16 -11.86
N LEU A 57 8.93 14.48 -11.15
CA LEU A 57 7.57 14.41 -11.69
C LEU A 57 7.13 15.69 -12.44
N GLY A 58 8.07 16.60 -12.73
CA GLY A 58 7.86 17.77 -13.56
C GLY A 58 6.71 18.69 -13.14
N GLY A 59 6.33 19.63 -14.04
CA GLY A 59 5.29 20.62 -13.76
C GLY A 59 3.85 20.08 -13.73
N GLN A 60 3.64 18.78 -13.92
CA GLN A 60 2.32 18.14 -13.87
C GLN A 60 1.89 17.77 -12.45
N TYR A 61 2.84 17.66 -11.52
CA TYR A 61 2.62 17.33 -10.12
C TYR A 61 3.19 18.43 -9.22
N SER A 62 2.58 18.63 -8.04
CA SER A 62 3.01 19.61 -7.04
C SER A 62 4.00 19.02 -6.02
N PHE A 63 4.53 17.82 -6.27
CA PHE A 63 5.42 17.07 -5.41
C PHE A 63 6.49 16.35 -6.25
N VAL A 64 7.58 15.95 -5.61
CA VAL A 64 8.61 15.10 -6.20
C VAL A 64 8.39 13.63 -5.84
N GLY A 65 9.04 12.71 -6.57
CA GLY A 65 8.83 11.28 -6.38
C GLY A 65 9.17 10.78 -4.98
N THR A 66 10.20 11.35 -4.33
CA THR A 66 10.58 10.99 -2.94
C THR A 66 9.53 11.41 -1.91
N GLU A 67 8.78 12.48 -2.15
CA GLU A 67 7.67 12.89 -1.29
C GLU A 67 6.48 11.95 -1.44
N LEU A 68 6.16 11.55 -2.68
CA LEU A 68 5.16 10.52 -2.92
C LEU A 68 5.55 9.19 -2.30
N PHE A 69 6.82 8.78 -2.42
CA PHE A 69 7.34 7.55 -1.79
C PHE A 69 7.10 7.57 -0.27
N SER A 70 7.47 8.65 0.41
CA SER A 70 7.25 8.79 1.85
C SER A 70 5.77 8.74 2.21
N TYR A 71 4.95 9.50 1.49
CA TYR A 71 3.51 9.52 1.68
C TYR A 71 2.88 8.11 1.53
N LEU A 72 3.25 7.37 0.49
CA LEU A 72 2.72 6.02 0.27
C LEU A 72 3.17 5.03 1.35
N ASN A 73 4.39 5.13 1.86
CA ASN A 73 4.85 4.31 2.97
C ASN A 73 4.05 4.54 4.26
N ASP A 74 3.63 5.79 4.52
CA ASP A 74 2.83 6.15 5.68
C ASP A 74 1.37 5.70 5.53
N GLU A 75 0.78 5.90 4.35
CA GLU A 75 -0.63 5.66 4.09
C GLU A 75 -0.96 4.21 3.68
N LEU A 76 -0.03 3.51 3.03
CA LEU A 76 -0.14 2.14 2.55
C LEU A 76 1.02 1.28 3.08
N PRO A 77 1.02 0.93 4.37
CA PRO A 77 2.14 0.26 5.03
C PRO A 77 2.50 -1.07 4.36
N GLY A 78 3.75 -1.19 3.93
CA GLY A 78 4.29 -2.41 3.33
C GLY A 78 4.12 -2.50 1.81
N LEU A 79 3.49 -1.51 1.15
CA LEU A 79 3.49 -1.42 -0.31
C LEU A 79 4.93 -1.22 -0.80
N PRO A 80 5.48 -2.09 -1.66
CA PRO A 80 6.80 -1.88 -2.22
C PRO A 80 6.79 -0.65 -3.13
N CYS A 81 7.66 0.32 -2.84
CA CYS A 81 7.86 1.49 -3.68
C CYS A 81 9.32 1.55 -4.13
N MET A 82 9.55 1.89 -5.38
CA MET A 82 10.87 2.02 -6.01
C MET A 82 10.96 3.37 -6.70
N ILE A 83 12.04 4.11 -6.44
CA ILE A 83 12.37 5.30 -7.23
C ILE A 83 13.13 4.84 -8.47
N LEU A 84 12.64 5.21 -9.64
CA LEU A 84 13.26 4.89 -10.93
C LEU A 84 13.66 6.20 -11.61
N THR A 85 14.97 6.51 -11.64
CA THR A 85 15.44 7.84 -12.03
C THR A 85 16.79 7.82 -12.74
N SER A 86 17.02 8.81 -13.57
CA SER A 86 18.37 9.10 -14.10
C SER A 86 19.21 9.98 -13.15
N TYR A 87 18.64 10.41 -12.01
CA TYR A 87 19.25 11.30 -11.02
C TYR A 87 19.45 10.60 -9.68
N THR A 88 20.10 9.43 -9.69
CA THR A 88 20.27 8.59 -8.50
C THR A 88 20.95 9.30 -7.35
N ASP A 89 22.02 10.08 -7.60
CA ASP A 89 22.77 10.80 -6.57
C ASP A 89 21.91 11.86 -5.86
N SER A 90 21.06 12.57 -6.62
CA SER A 90 20.16 13.59 -6.06
C SER A 90 19.10 12.94 -5.16
N SER A 91 18.51 11.84 -5.57
CA SER A 91 17.49 11.09 -4.81
C SER A 91 18.07 10.53 -3.51
N VAL A 92 19.31 10.04 -3.53
CA VAL A 92 20.01 9.53 -2.34
C VAL A 92 20.30 10.66 -1.34
N ASN A 93 20.72 11.82 -1.82
CA ASN A 93 21.13 12.95 -0.97
C ASN A 93 19.97 13.59 -0.19
N GLU A 94 18.71 13.38 -0.61
CA GLU A 94 17.55 13.87 0.14
C GLU A 94 17.28 13.11 1.45
N ASN A 95 17.87 11.94 1.67
CA ASN A 95 17.67 11.08 2.84
C ASN A 95 16.20 10.73 3.14
N LYS A 96 15.31 10.79 2.13
CA LYS A 96 13.88 10.43 2.25
C LYS A 96 13.63 8.97 1.87
N VAL A 97 14.52 8.39 1.07
CA VAL A 97 14.40 7.03 0.53
C VAL A 97 15.70 6.27 0.77
N VAL A 98 15.61 5.04 1.23
CA VAL A 98 16.78 4.19 1.38
C VAL A 98 17.38 3.83 0.02
N GLN A 99 18.69 3.82 -0.10
CA GLN A 99 19.41 3.63 -1.36
C GLN A 99 18.99 2.36 -2.13
N ASN A 100 18.66 1.29 -1.40
CA ASN A 100 18.22 0.03 -2.01
C ASN A 100 16.86 0.12 -2.73
N CYS A 101 16.11 1.18 -2.53
CA CYS A 101 14.86 1.46 -3.23
C CYS A 101 15.03 2.44 -4.40
N ILE A 102 16.26 2.86 -4.71
CA ILE A 102 16.57 3.80 -5.79
C ILE A 102 17.27 3.03 -6.91
N PHE A 103 16.68 3.05 -8.10
CA PHE A 103 17.17 2.35 -9.27
C PHE A 103 17.43 3.32 -10.41
N ASP A 104 18.50 3.08 -11.16
CA ASP A 104 18.78 3.81 -12.38
C ASP A 104 17.74 3.45 -13.46
N ARG A 105 17.10 4.47 -14.06
CA ARG A 105 16.09 4.31 -15.11
C ARG A 105 16.64 3.50 -16.30
N SER A 106 17.94 3.61 -16.60
CA SER A 106 18.58 2.85 -17.67
C SER A 106 18.40 1.34 -17.56
N LYS A 107 18.09 0.80 -16.34
CA LYS A 107 17.75 -0.62 -16.17
C LYS A 107 16.53 -1.04 -16.96
N MET A 108 15.57 -0.12 -17.20
CA MET A 108 14.42 -0.37 -18.06
C MET A 108 14.79 -0.46 -19.55
N ASP A 109 15.85 0.25 -19.97
CA ASP A 109 16.31 0.29 -21.37
C ASP A 109 17.29 -0.83 -21.70
N LYS A 110 17.97 -1.38 -20.69
CA LYS A 110 18.93 -2.47 -20.85
C LYS A 110 18.25 -3.76 -21.31
N SER A 111 19.03 -4.64 -21.90
CA SER A 111 18.62 -5.99 -22.27
C SER A 111 19.55 -7.00 -21.59
N GLY A 112 19.07 -8.24 -21.40
CA GLY A 112 19.84 -9.29 -20.76
C GLY A 112 19.74 -9.29 -19.25
N ASP A 113 20.83 -9.70 -18.58
CA ASP A 113 20.82 -10.05 -17.15
C ASP A 113 20.39 -8.91 -16.21
N GLU A 114 20.79 -7.67 -16.49
CA GLU A 114 20.44 -6.52 -15.65
C GLU A 114 18.94 -6.21 -15.65
N PHE A 115 18.27 -6.37 -16.79
CA PHE A 115 16.81 -6.21 -16.86
C PHE A 115 16.09 -7.37 -16.18
N GLU A 116 16.59 -8.60 -16.34
CA GLU A 116 16.03 -9.78 -15.66
C GLU A 116 16.18 -9.65 -14.12
N GLU A 117 17.34 -9.17 -13.66
CA GLU A 117 17.55 -8.91 -12.23
C GLU A 117 16.56 -7.87 -11.70
N PHE A 118 16.37 -6.76 -12.44
CA PHE A 118 15.39 -5.72 -12.06
C PHE A 118 13.96 -6.28 -12.01
N CYS A 119 13.54 -7.05 -13.02
CA CYS A 119 12.25 -7.74 -13.00
C CYS A 119 12.14 -8.72 -11.82
N GLY A 120 13.24 -9.39 -11.48
CA GLY A 120 13.32 -10.27 -10.30
C GLY A 120 13.05 -9.53 -8.99
N VAL A 121 13.65 -8.35 -8.82
CA VAL A 121 13.41 -7.49 -7.63
C VAL A 121 11.95 -7.08 -7.54
N ILE A 122 11.33 -6.63 -8.63
CA ILE A 122 9.90 -6.27 -8.67
C ILE A 122 9.05 -7.45 -8.23
N LYS A 123 9.24 -8.61 -8.84
CA LYS A 123 8.46 -9.82 -8.52
C LYS A 123 8.62 -10.25 -7.07
N GLN A 124 9.85 -10.29 -6.58
CA GLN A 124 10.13 -10.66 -5.19
C GLN A 124 9.47 -9.69 -4.20
N SER A 125 9.58 -8.38 -4.45
CA SER A 125 8.97 -7.36 -3.58
C SER A 125 7.45 -7.51 -3.56
N THR A 126 6.83 -7.72 -4.72
CA THR A 126 5.39 -7.95 -4.85
C THR A 126 4.95 -9.23 -4.12
N GLU A 127 5.69 -10.34 -4.25
CA GLU A 127 5.38 -11.59 -3.54
C GLU A 127 5.46 -11.42 -2.03
N VAL A 128 6.46 -10.72 -1.52
CA VAL A 128 6.58 -10.42 -0.08
C VAL A 128 5.37 -9.62 0.39
N PHE A 129 4.98 -8.60 -0.36
CA PHE A 129 3.81 -7.78 -0.06
C PHE A 129 2.52 -8.62 -0.01
N LYS A 130 2.23 -9.41 -1.05
CA LYS A 130 1.04 -10.29 -1.12
C LYS A 130 1.00 -11.28 0.03
N ASN A 131 2.13 -11.88 0.33
CA ASN A 131 2.24 -12.83 1.44
C ASN A 131 1.97 -12.16 2.80
N ASN A 132 2.47 -10.95 3.01
CA ASN A 132 2.21 -10.21 4.24
C ASN A 132 0.73 -9.79 4.35
N LEU A 133 0.14 -9.29 3.26
CA LEU A 133 -1.28 -8.91 3.24
C LEU A 133 -2.18 -10.14 3.54
N SER A 134 -1.85 -11.30 2.95
CA SER A 134 -2.56 -12.56 3.24
C SER A 134 -2.43 -12.99 4.70
N LYS A 135 -1.25 -12.83 5.31
CA LYS A 135 -1.06 -13.10 6.75
C LYS A 135 -1.89 -12.14 7.62
N TYR A 136 -1.96 -10.86 7.25
CA TYR A 136 -2.81 -9.90 7.97
C TYR A 136 -4.29 -10.27 7.88
N LYS A 137 -4.78 -10.70 6.70
CA LYS A 137 -6.17 -11.18 6.56
C LYS A 137 -6.47 -12.36 7.48
N LEU A 138 -5.63 -13.40 7.45
CA LEU A 138 -5.80 -14.57 8.33
C LEU A 138 -5.77 -14.19 9.82
N LYS A 139 -4.88 -13.28 10.18
CA LYS A 139 -4.76 -12.83 11.57
C LYS A 139 -5.97 -12.02 12.00
N TYR A 140 -6.46 -11.13 11.14
CA TYR A 140 -7.68 -10.37 11.37
C TYR A 140 -8.86 -11.31 11.61
N ASP A 141 -9.08 -12.29 10.73
CA ASP A 141 -10.19 -13.25 10.86
C ASP A 141 -10.15 -14.01 12.18
N MET A 142 -8.96 -14.50 12.57
CA MET A 142 -8.79 -15.21 13.85
C MET A 142 -9.09 -14.32 15.07
N LEU A 143 -8.57 -13.10 15.08
CA LEU A 143 -8.73 -12.17 16.19
C LEU A 143 -10.17 -11.63 16.26
N TYR A 144 -10.79 -11.42 15.11
CA TYR A 144 -12.18 -10.99 15.01
C TYR A 144 -13.13 -12.06 15.56
N LEU A 145 -12.92 -13.34 15.25
CA LEU A 145 -13.70 -14.44 15.83
C LEU A 145 -13.58 -14.47 17.35
N LYS A 146 -12.37 -14.36 17.91
CA LYS A 146 -12.17 -14.25 19.36
C LYS A 146 -12.91 -13.04 19.99
N LYS A 147 -12.95 -11.93 19.25
CA LYS A 147 -13.69 -10.74 19.67
C LYS A 147 -15.18 -11.01 19.76
N VAL A 148 -15.76 -11.65 18.72
CA VAL A 148 -17.17 -12.02 18.68
C VAL A 148 -17.53 -12.99 19.80
N ASP A 149 -16.67 -13.97 20.08
CA ASP A 149 -16.85 -14.97 21.13
C ASP A 149 -16.58 -14.43 22.55
N GLY A 150 -16.13 -13.19 22.69
CA GLY A 150 -15.77 -12.58 23.97
C GLY A 150 -14.51 -13.17 24.63
N SER A 151 -13.70 -13.92 23.89
CA SER A 151 -12.49 -14.60 24.40
C SER A 151 -11.19 -13.86 24.09
N ILE A 152 -11.28 -12.68 23.46
CA ILE A 152 -10.12 -11.85 23.08
C ILE A 152 -9.42 -11.27 24.32
N LEU A 153 -8.08 -11.35 24.33
CA LEU A 153 -7.27 -10.72 25.37
C LEU A 153 -6.97 -9.25 25.03
N PRO A 154 -6.69 -8.37 26.01
CA PRO A 154 -6.38 -6.96 25.75
C PRO A 154 -5.25 -6.73 24.74
N GLN A 155 -4.19 -7.53 24.79
CA GLN A 155 -3.07 -7.47 23.84
C GLN A 155 -3.50 -7.89 22.42
N GLU A 156 -4.36 -8.91 22.32
CA GLU A 156 -4.91 -9.36 21.04
C GLU A 156 -5.87 -8.31 20.44
N GLU A 157 -6.57 -7.54 21.28
CA GLU A 157 -7.43 -6.44 20.83
C GLU A 157 -6.61 -5.29 20.21
N GLU A 158 -5.46 -4.93 20.80
CA GLU A 158 -4.53 -3.96 20.22
C GLU A 158 -3.97 -4.45 18.87
N GLU A 159 -3.66 -5.73 18.79
CA GLU A 159 -3.19 -6.37 17.57
C GLU A 159 -4.27 -6.40 16.48
N LEU A 160 -5.53 -6.72 16.85
CA LEU A 160 -6.68 -6.65 15.95
C LEU A 160 -6.83 -5.25 15.36
N LEU A 161 -6.73 -4.19 16.17
CA LEU A 161 -6.79 -2.81 15.71
C LEU A 161 -5.65 -2.44 14.76
N SER A 162 -4.45 -2.93 15.04
CA SER A 162 -3.28 -2.68 14.20
C SER A 162 -3.45 -3.32 12.82
N VAL A 163 -3.86 -4.59 12.80
CA VAL A 163 -4.10 -5.34 11.56
C VAL A 163 -5.29 -4.74 10.78
N PHE A 164 -6.36 -4.36 11.48
CA PHE A 164 -7.51 -3.70 10.88
C PHE A 164 -7.12 -2.41 10.14
N LYS A 165 -6.29 -1.55 10.75
CA LYS A 165 -5.82 -0.31 10.12
C LYS A 165 -5.06 -0.58 8.82
N ILE A 166 -4.20 -1.59 8.81
CA ILE A 166 -3.44 -1.99 7.61
C ILE A 166 -4.41 -2.49 6.53
N LEU A 167 -5.30 -3.42 6.85
CA LEU A 167 -6.25 -3.96 5.87
C LEU A 167 -7.21 -2.91 5.33
N ARG A 168 -7.65 -1.99 6.19
CA ARG A 168 -8.50 -0.86 5.81
C ARG A 168 -7.82 0.07 4.83
N SER A 169 -6.52 0.33 4.97
CA SER A 169 -5.78 1.20 4.03
C SER A 169 -5.76 0.64 2.61
N TYR A 170 -5.93 -0.68 2.46
CA TYR A 170 -6.03 -1.38 1.17
C TYR A 170 -7.47 -1.70 0.74
N GLY A 171 -8.48 -1.24 1.49
CA GLY A 171 -9.89 -1.54 1.18
C GLY A 171 -10.27 -3.02 1.36
N GLU A 172 -9.48 -3.79 2.11
CA GLU A 172 -9.68 -5.24 2.31
C GLU A 172 -10.69 -5.58 3.42
N VAL A 173 -11.09 -4.58 4.19
CA VAL A 173 -12.13 -4.64 5.22
C VAL A 173 -13.01 -3.41 5.13
N ASP A 174 -14.30 -3.57 5.52
CA ASP A 174 -15.26 -2.49 5.51
C ASP A 174 -14.83 -1.29 6.39
N ASP A 175 -15.28 -0.10 6.03
CA ASP A 175 -15.01 1.13 6.76
C ASP A 175 -15.81 1.21 8.07
N ILE A 176 -15.51 0.29 8.98
CA ILE A 176 -16.08 0.26 10.32
C ILE A 176 -15.25 1.18 11.21
N SER A 177 -15.90 1.95 12.08
CA SER A 177 -15.17 2.73 13.08
C SER A 177 -14.32 1.81 13.95
N SER A 178 -13.00 2.04 13.99
CA SER A 178 -12.06 1.28 14.83
C SER A 178 -12.48 1.28 16.32
N GLN A 179 -13.27 2.25 16.75
CA GLN A 179 -13.83 2.30 18.11
C GLN A 179 -14.79 1.14 18.38
N LEU A 180 -15.51 0.64 17.37
CA LEU A 180 -16.41 -0.52 17.52
C LEU A 180 -15.64 -1.84 17.71
N LEU A 181 -14.35 -1.86 17.38
CA LEU A 181 -13.48 -3.00 17.61
C LEU A 181 -12.87 -3.02 19.02
N THR A 182 -13.16 -2.04 19.88
CA THR A 182 -12.64 -2.00 21.25
C THR A 182 -13.71 -2.45 22.26
N THR A 183 -13.31 -3.26 23.23
CA THR A 183 -14.20 -3.75 24.30
C THR A 183 -14.81 -2.62 25.12
N LYS A 184 -14.06 -1.50 25.27
CA LYS A 184 -14.52 -0.35 26.03
C LYS A 184 -15.76 0.33 25.42
N VAL A 185 -15.89 0.37 24.11
CA VAL A 185 -17.06 0.92 23.43
C VAL A 185 -18.22 -0.06 23.48
N SER A 186 -17.98 -1.35 23.28
CA SER A 186 -19.01 -2.40 23.42
C SER A 186 -19.65 -2.36 24.81
N SER A 187 -18.86 -2.33 25.89
CA SER A 187 -19.39 -2.27 27.25
C SER A 187 -20.18 -0.98 27.53
N THR A 188 -19.80 0.13 26.93
CA THR A 188 -20.55 1.39 27.04
C THR A 188 -21.88 1.32 26.29
N LEU A 189 -21.91 0.73 25.09
CA LEU A 189 -23.13 0.51 24.32
C LEU A 189 -24.08 -0.45 25.04
N ASP A 190 -23.60 -1.54 25.61
CA ASP A 190 -24.40 -2.48 26.41
C ASP A 190 -25.04 -1.78 27.61
N SER A 191 -24.27 -0.95 28.34
CA SER A 191 -24.76 -0.16 29.44
C SER A 191 -25.83 0.89 29.03
N VAL A 192 -25.71 1.44 27.81
CA VAL A 192 -26.74 2.38 27.29
C VAL A 192 -27.98 1.62 26.87
N LEU A 193 -27.86 0.46 26.25
CA LEU A 193 -28.99 -0.40 25.87
C LEU A 193 -29.78 -0.88 27.11
N GLU A 194 -29.09 -1.35 28.15
CA GLU A 194 -29.76 -1.70 29.42
C GLU A 194 -30.55 -0.53 30.00
N LYS A 195 -29.98 0.67 30.03
CA LYS A 195 -30.69 1.86 30.54
C LYS A 195 -31.87 2.24 29.67
N LEU A 196 -31.81 2.08 28.36
CA LEU A 196 -32.93 2.30 27.45
C LEU A 196 -34.04 1.28 27.65
N ASP A 197 -33.71 0.00 27.82
CA ASP A 197 -34.64 -1.06 28.10
C ASP A 197 -35.40 -0.82 29.45
N ASP A 198 -34.70 -0.33 30.46
CA ASP A 198 -35.29 0.01 31.75
C ASP A 198 -36.22 1.22 31.66
N LEU A 199 -35.93 2.17 30.76
CA LEU A 199 -36.82 3.31 30.51
C LEU A 199 -38.06 2.93 29.71
N LEU A 200 -37.96 1.97 28.79
CA LEU A 200 -39.09 1.51 27.98
C LEU A 200 -40.03 0.55 28.71
N LYS A 201 -39.63 -0.01 29.84
CA LYS A 201 -40.46 -0.88 30.72
C LYS A 201 -41.23 -0.11 31.80
N LYS A 202 -41.07 1.22 31.90
CA LYS A 202 -41.79 2.11 32.77
C LYS A 202 -42.94 2.80 32.03
#